data_27d64a314f3a019885dcdcbb73097079
#
_entry.id   27d64a314f3a019885dcdcbb73097079
#
_cell.length_a   1.000
_cell.length_b   1.000
_cell.length_c   1.000
_cell.angle_alpha   90.00
_cell.angle_beta   90.00
_cell.angle_gamma   90.00
#
_symmetry.space_group_name_H-M   'P 1'
#
loop_
_entity.id
_entity.type
_entity.pdbx_description
1 polymer ?
#
loop_
_entity_poly.entity_id
_entity_poly.type
_entity_poly.pdbx_seq_one_letter_code
_entity_poly.pdbx_strand_id
1 'polypeptide(L)'
;MPRRKHLPKIPDYAGTGINPDAAYVQKARPLQSLAETSLTLPELKILDAYLARINSHDQTKRTVKLEKGELESFLGVSRILKDDLDKRLRHLFQVIEVKDESKRKGFKLINLFEEADAEPDENGLWQVTLTCTPSAREYVFNIDNIGYLRYRLKNVISLTSRYSYVLFLYLLDNRFRKTWRIPLSELKALLGCTADAYKQYYRFNDLVLKKCYKELTEKTDIRFSYQPIKRSRTVSEVEFTVETIMDELPKVDDPIPGQLTFMDPDEIPDNEFSSHLSFLSEACHDEFSAYEMQEIIEILVTMQFPEHEFGVWFARYHYLAEKYARLGVEASRRKISNRFSYFRKIIQKDRDDQNGV
;
A
#
# COMPACT_ATOMS: atom_id res chain seq x y z
N MET A 1 -42.51 -12.04 -20.55
CA MET A 1 -41.73 -11.91 -19.30
C MET A 1 -40.26 -12.01 -19.64
N PRO A 2 -39.42 -11.03 -19.34
CA PRO A 2 -37.98 -11.14 -19.60
C PRO A 2 -37.38 -12.18 -18.64
N ARG A 3 -36.63 -13.16 -19.20
CA ARG A 3 -35.87 -14.13 -18.43
C ARG A 3 -34.91 -13.38 -17.49
N ARG A 4 -35.07 -13.52 -16.17
CA ARG A 4 -34.06 -13.09 -15.19
C ARG A 4 -32.76 -13.77 -15.58
N LYS A 5 -31.77 -13.00 -16.04
CA LYS A 5 -30.40 -13.48 -16.19
C LYS A 5 -29.96 -13.90 -14.79
N HIS A 6 -29.76 -15.20 -14.58
CA HIS A 6 -29.06 -15.70 -13.40
C HIS A 6 -27.65 -15.06 -13.45
N LEU A 7 -27.39 -14.15 -12.53
CA LEU A 7 -26.03 -13.70 -12.27
C LEU A 7 -25.22 -14.96 -11.86
N PRO A 8 -24.05 -15.21 -12.48
CA PRO A 8 -23.21 -16.32 -12.09
C PRO A 8 -22.89 -16.20 -10.60
N LYS A 9 -23.03 -17.29 -9.86
CA LYS A 9 -22.60 -17.32 -8.45
C LYS A 9 -21.08 -17.23 -8.44
N ILE A 10 -20.57 -16.17 -7.84
CA ILE A 10 -19.15 -16.07 -7.50
C ILE A 10 -18.86 -17.19 -6.50
N PRO A 11 -17.77 -17.96 -6.67
CA PRO A 11 -17.41 -19.00 -5.72
C PRO A 11 -17.33 -18.43 -4.30
N ASP A 12 -18.04 -19.07 -3.36
CA ASP A 12 -17.98 -18.70 -1.96
C ASP A 12 -16.69 -19.28 -1.38
N TYR A 13 -15.81 -18.39 -0.87
CA TYR A 13 -14.47 -18.74 -0.45
C TYR A 13 -14.48 -19.25 0.99
N ALA A 14 -14.96 -20.46 1.20
CA ALA A 14 -15.00 -21.15 2.51
C ALA A 14 -13.75 -22.00 2.79
N GLY A 15 -12.59 -21.65 2.20
CA GLY A 15 -11.40 -22.51 2.23
C GLY A 15 -10.18 -21.86 2.87
N THR A 16 -9.04 -22.50 2.66
CA THR A 16 -7.69 -22.13 3.12
C THR A 16 -7.12 -20.87 2.45
N GLY A 17 -7.90 -20.13 1.68
CA GLY A 17 -7.52 -18.91 1.01
C GLY A 17 -7.35 -17.71 1.94
N ILE A 18 -6.73 -16.66 1.41
CA ILE A 18 -6.55 -15.41 2.16
C ILE A 18 -7.90 -14.70 2.34
N ASN A 19 -8.19 -14.22 3.55
CA ASN A 19 -9.35 -13.38 3.80
C ASN A 19 -9.07 -11.95 3.31
N PRO A 20 -9.72 -11.45 2.23
CA PRO A 20 -9.43 -10.13 1.69
C PRO A 20 -9.77 -8.98 2.64
N ASP A 21 -10.70 -9.18 3.58
CA ASP A 21 -11.10 -8.18 4.56
C ASP A 21 -10.00 -7.92 5.59
N ALA A 22 -9.22 -8.95 5.92
CA ALA A 22 -8.15 -8.88 6.89
C ALA A 22 -6.75 -8.72 6.24
N ALA A 23 -6.60 -9.12 4.97
CA ALA A 23 -5.31 -9.12 4.28
C ALA A 23 -4.88 -7.72 3.84
N TYR A 24 -3.58 -7.45 3.98
CA TYR A 24 -2.95 -6.20 3.54
C TYR A 24 -2.01 -6.45 2.37
N VAL A 25 -2.05 -5.54 1.41
CA VAL A 25 -1.06 -5.43 0.34
C VAL A 25 0.02 -4.45 0.80
N GLN A 26 1.27 -4.84 0.68
CA GLN A 26 2.42 -3.95 0.81
C GLN A 26 3.06 -3.80 -0.57
N LYS A 27 2.86 -2.66 -1.20
CA LYS A 27 3.30 -2.40 -2.58
C LYS A 27 4.37 -1.34 -2.60
N ALA A 28 5.59 -1.74 -2.91
CA ALA A 28 6.72 -0.83 -3.01
C ALA A 28 6.46 0.31 -4.01
N ARG A 29 6.96 1.51 -3.73
CA ARG A 29 6.77 2.68 -4.60
C ARG A 29 7.13 2.44 -6.06
N PRO A 30 8.26 1.78 -6.41
CA PRO A 30 8.55 1.50 -7.81
C PRO A 30 7.50 0.64 -8.51
N LEU A 31 6.81 -0.26 -7.77
CA LEU A 31 5.72 -1.08 -8.33
C LEU A 31 4.38 -0.32 -8.47
N GLN A 32 4.25 0.87 -7.89
CA GLN A 32 3.04 1.69 -8.07
C GLN A 32 2.94 2.19 -9.51
N SER A 33 4.07 2.49 -10.15
CA SER A 33 4.11 2.92 -11.55
C SER A 33 3.55 1.86 -12.52
N LEU A 34 3.44 0.59 -12.11
CA LEU A 34 2.79 -0.45 -12.90
C LEU A 34 1.32 -0.17 -13.17
N ALA A 35 0.66 0.59 -12.29
CA ALA A 35 -0.70 1.06 -12.53
C ALA A 35 -0.80 2.03 -13.73
N GLU A 36 0.31 2.63 -14.14
CA GLU A 36 0.41 3.52 -15.30
C GLU A 36 0.79 2.79 -16.60
N THR A 37 1.18 1.50 -16.51
CA THR A 37 1.63 0.67 -17.65
C THR A 37 0.45 0.07 -18.45
N SER A 38 0.76 -0.86 -19.35
CA SER A 38 -0.23 -1.61 -20.12
C SER A 38 -1.00 -2.67 -19.32
N LEU A 39 -0.62 -2.95 -18.06
CA LEU A 39 -1.31 -3.95 -17.22
C LEU A 39 -2.78 -3.60 -17.05
N THR A 40 -3.62 -4.61 -17.25
CA THR A 40 -5.07 -4.48 -17.06
C THR A 40 -5.43 -4.57 -15.58
N LEU A 41 -6.64 -4.14 -15.21
CA LEU A 41 -7.11 -4.26 -13.84
C LEU A 41 -7.08 -5.70 -13.28
N PRO A 42 -7.49 -6.75 -14.03
CA PRO A 42 -7.31 -8.13 -13.57
C PRO A 42 -5.87 -8.51 -13.23
N GLU A 43 -4.91 -8.11 -14.05
CA GLU A 43 -3.48 -8.38 -13.83
C GLU A 43 -2.94 -7.64 -12.62
N LEU A 44 -3.35 -6.39 -12.42
CA LEU A 44 -3.02 -5.63 -11.22
C LEU A 44 -3.60 -6.27 -9.94
N LYS A 45 -4.83 -6.82 -10.01
CA LYS A 45 -5.44 -7.58 -8.91
C LYS A 45 -4.68 -8.88 -8.61
N ILE A 46 -4.22 -9.61 -9.63
CA ILE A 46 -3.39 -10.82 -9.46
C ILE A 46 -2.08 -10.46 -8.76
N LEU A 47 -1.43 -9.37 -9.17
CA LEU A 47 -0.23 -8.88 -8.53
C LEU A 47 -0.49 -8.50 -7.06
N ASP A 48 -1.57 -7.80 -6.77
CA ASP A 48 -1.91 -7.42 -5.41
C ASP A 48 -2.27 -8.64 -4.53
N ALA A 49 -2.93 -9.64 -5.11
CA ALA A 49 -3.20 -10.91 -4.43
C ALA A 49 -1.90 -11.68 -4.10
N TYR A 50 -0.91 -11.62 -4.99
CA TYR A 50 0.42 -12.16 -4.74
C TYR A 50 1.11 -11.39 -3.61
N LEU A 51 1.17 -10.06 -3.68
CA LEU A 51 1.82 -9.21 -2.67
C LEU A 51 1.17 -9.32 -1.29
N ALA A 52 -0.16 -9.54 -1.23
CA ALA A 52 -0.87 -9.72 0.03
C ALA A 52 -0.50 -11.03 0.77
N ARG A 53 0.12 -12.00 0.08
CA ARG A 53 0.56 -13.28 0.66
C ARG A 53 2.05 -13.32 0.96
N ILE A 54 2.81 -12.39 0.43
CA ILE A 54 4.25 -12.32 0.69
C ILE A 54 4.50 -11.80 2.10
N ASN A 55 5.32 -12.52 2.84
CA ASN A 55 5.99 -11.92 3.99
C ASN A 55 7.20 -11.12 3.45
N SER A 56 7.11 -9.80 3.46
CA SER A 56 8.15 -8.93 2.92
C SER A 56 9.51 -9.07 3.63
N HIS A 57 9.55 -9.67 4.82
CA HIS A 57 10.78 -9.91 5.59
C HIS A 57 11.40 -11.28 5.33
N ASP A 58 10.69 -12.22 4.68
CA ASP A 58 11.22 -13.56 4.37
C ASP A 58 11.52 -13.71 2.87
N GLN A 59 12.73 -13.35 2.48
CA GLN A 59 13.20 -13.44 1.08
C GLN A 59 13.27 -14.86 0.51
N THR A 60 13.19 -15.90 1.35
CA THR A 60 13.24 -17.30 0.91
C THR A 60 11.93 -17.75 0.30
N LYS A 61 10.81 -17.17 0.72
CA LYS A 61 9.46 -17.54 0.30
C LYS A 61 8.97 -16.67 -0.87
N ARG A 62 9.54 -16.87 -2.04
CA ARG A 62 9.22 -16.14 -3.28
C ARG A 62 7.99 -16.69 -4.02
N THR A 63 7.57 -17.89 -3.66
CA THR A 63 6.49 -18.60 -4.31
C THR A 63 5.20 -18.46 -3.52
N VAL A 64 4.15 -18.01 -4.18
CA VAL A 64 2.81 -17.84 -3.62
C VAL A 64 1.84 -18.71 -4.38
N LYS A 65 1.02 -19.45 -3.64
CA LYS A 65 -0.06 -20.25 -4.15
C LYS A 65 -1.40 -19.54 -3.92
N LEU A 66 -2.12 -19.26 -4.98
CA LEU A 66 -3.52 -18.85 -4.97
C LEU A 66 -4.38 -20.12 -5.03
N GLU A 67 -5.22 -20.31 -4.05
CA GLU A 67 -6.02 -21.53 -3.93
C GLU A 67 -7.15 -21.58 -4.97
N LYS A 68 -7.71 -22.77 -5.14
CA LYS A 68 -8.77 -23.05 -6.13
C LYS A 68 -9.97 -22.10 -5.96
N GLY A 69 -10.34 -21.40 -7.02
CA GLY A 69 -11.46 -20.47 -7.05
C GLY A 69 -11.18 -19.10 -6.42
N GLU A 70 -10.02 -18.91 -5.81
CA GLU A 70 -9.64 -17.64 -5.19
C GLU A 70 -9.46 -16.54 -6.23
N LEU A 71 -8.83 -16.90 -7.33
CA LEU A 71 -8.61 -15.96 -8.43
C LEU A 71 -9.94 -15.52 -9.06
N GLU A 72 -10.88 -16.44 -9.28
CA GLU A 72 -12.23 -16.15 -9.76
C GLU A 72 -12.95 -15.20 -8.81
N SER A 73 -12.86 -15.44 -7.51
CA SER A 73 -13.45 -14.57 -6.48
C SER A 73 -12.87 -13.17 -6.53
N PHE A 74 -11.54 -13.01 -6.61
CA PHE A 74 -10.88 -11.71 -6.67
C PHE A 74 -11.17 -10.94 -7.96
N LEU A 75 -11.38 -11.65 -9.04
CA LEU A 75 -11.77 -11.05 -10.32
C LEU A 75 -13.27 -10.80 -10.43
N GLY A 76 -14.07 -11.32 -9.49
CA GLY A 76 -15.52 -11.17 -9.48
C GLY A 76 -16.21 -11.95 -10.61
N VAL A 77 -15.66 -13.11 -10.98
CA VAL A 77 -16.19 -13.98 -12.05
C VAL A 77 -16.46 -15.37 -11.52
N SER A 78 -17.39 -16.09 -12.13
CA SER A 78 -17.70 -17.47 -11.75
C SER A 78 -16.72 -18.49 -12.33
N ARG A 79 -16.03 -18.16 -13.39
CA ARG A 79 -15.08 -19.01 -14.09
C ARG A 79 -14.13 -18.17 -14.95
N ILE A 80 -12.89 -18.62 -15.08
CA ILE A 80 -11.89 -18.05 -15.99
C ILE A 80 -11.59 -19.11 -17.06
N LEU A 81 -11.64 -18.71 -18.33
CA LEU A 81 -11.25 -19.57 -19.44
C LEU A 81 -9.72 -19.71 -19.48
N LYS A 82 -9.24 -20.90 -19.90
CA LYS A 82 -7.79 -21.18 -20.01
C LYS A 82 -7.05 -20.12 -20.81
N ASP A 83 -7.58 -19.75 -21.96
CA ASP A 83 -6.94 -18.80 -22.87
C ASP A 83 -6.87 -17.39 -22.25
N ASP A 84 -7.89 -17.00 -21.47
CA ASP A 84 -7.92 -15.73 -20.76
C ASP A 84 -6.90 -15.72 -19.59
N LEU A 85 -6.79 -16.81 -18.85
CA LEU A 85 -5.80 -16.96 -17.80
C LEU A 85 -4.38 -16.94 -18.35
N ASP A 86 -4.11 -17.77 -19.37
CA ASP A 86 -2.81 -17.83 -20.06
C ASP A 86 -2.38 -16.45 -20.55
N LYS A 87 -3.28 -15.71 -21.21
CA LYS A 87 -3.01 -14.38 -21.70
C LYS A 87 -2.62 -13.39 -20.59
N ARG A 88 -3.33 -13.43 -19.46
CA ARG A 88 -3.05 -12.56 -18.32
C ARG A 88 -1.75 -12.91 -17.63
N LEU A 89 -1.47 -14.21 -17.42
CA LEU A 89 -0.21 -14.65 -16.86
C LEU A 89 0.97 -14.26 -17.76
N ARG A 90 0.90 -14.52 -19.08
CA ARG A 90 1.94 -14.07 -20.02
C ARG A 90 2.16 -12.57 -20.00
N HIS A 91 1.10 -11.78 -19.83
CA HIS A 91 1.22 -10.33 -19.75
C HIS A 91 1.94 -9.90 -18.44
N LEU A 92 1.71 -10.59 -17.32
CA LEU A 92 2.45 -10.37 -16.06
C LEU A 92 3.94 -10.75 -16.18
N PHE A 93 4.31 -11.60 -17.13
CA PHE A 93 5.70 -12.00 -17.38
C PHE A 93 6.44 -11.05 -18.34
N GLN A 94 5.78 -10.01 -18.84
CA GLN A 94 6.45 -9.01 -19.67
C GLN A 94 7.49 -8.23 -18.88
N VAL A 95 8.50 -7.76 -19.62
CA VAL A 95 9.49 -6.84 -19.06
C VAL A 95 8.80 -5.53 -18.69
N ILE A 96 9.02 -5.11 -17.47
CA ILE A 96 8.53 -3.83 -16.96
C ILE A 96 9.69 -2.88 -16.70
N GLU A 97 9.43 -1.60 -16.88
CA GLU A 97 10.34 -0.54 -16.50
C GLU A 97 10.04 -0.11 -15.06
N VAL A 98 11.07 -0.16 -14.22
CA VAL A 98 11.02 0.34 -12.86
C VAL A 98 11.82 1.63 -12.80
N LYS A 99 11.16 2.70 -12.36
CA LYS A 99 11.82 3.98 -12.11
C LYS A 99 12.71 3.84 -10.88
N ASP A 100 14.00 4.08 -11.06
CA ASP A 100 14.98 4.11 -9.99
C ASP A 100 15.19 5.57 -9.58
N GLU A 101 14.58 5.98 -8.46
CA GLU A 101 14.66 7.36 -7.96
C GLU A 101 16.10 7.77 -7.59
N SER A 102 17.00 6.80 -7.33
CA SER A 102 18.40 7.07 -7.06
C SER A 102 19.16 7.51 -8.31
N LYS A 103 18.62 7.25 -9.50
CA LYS A 103 19.23 7.56 -10.79
C LYS A 103 18.45 8.64 -11.53
N ARG A 104 18.97 9.84 -11.55
CA ARG A 104 18.32 11.04 -12.12
C ARG A 104 17.80 10.90 -13.57
N LYS A 105 18.25 9.90 -14.34
CA LYS A 105 17.82 9.61 -15.75
C LYS A 105 17.93 8.12 -16.08
N GLY A 106 18.06 7.24 -15.07
CA GLY A 106 18.20 5.81 -15.29
C GLY A 106 16.85 5.09 -15.17
N PHE A 107 16.75 3.99 -15.86
CA PHE A 107 15.65 3.03 -15.71
C PHE A 107 16.23 1.62 -15.56
N LYS A 108 15.44 0.73 -14.98
CA LYS A 108 15.77 -0.69 -14.83
C LYS A 108 14.65 -1.51 -15.46
N LEU A 109 15.01 -2.45 -16.31
CA LEU A 109 14.08 -3.38 -16.91
C LEU A 109 14.16 -4.71 -16.16
N ILE A 110 13.03 -5.20 -15.70
CA ILE A 110 12.93 -6.48 -14.98
C ILE A 110 11.69 -7.25 -15.42
N ASN A 111 11.69 -8.56 -15.16
CA ASN A 111 10.48 -9.37 -15.14
C ASN A 111 10.07 -9.57 -13.69
N LEU A 112 8.78 -9.47 -13.38
CA LEU A 112 8.27 -9.70 -12.02
C LEU A 112 8.30 -11.18 -11.64
N PHE A 113 7.87 -12.04 -12.56
CA PHE A 113 7.71 -13.47 -12.31
C PHE A 113 8.60 -14.29 -13.24
N GLU A 114 9.15 -15.40 -12.72
CA GLU A 114 9.94 -16.37 -13.47
C GLU A 114 9.15 -17.64 -13.77
N GLU A 115 8.12 -17.96 -12.96
CA GLU A 115 7.34 -19.15 -13.10
C GLU A 115 5.88 -18.89 -12.72
N ALA A 116 4.97 -19.48 -13.48
CA ALA A 116 3.57 -19.62 -13.16
C ALA A 116 3.10 -21.02 -13.48
N ASP A 117 2.55 -21.71 -12.49
CA ASP A 117 1.88 -23.00 -12.63
C ASP A 117 0.39 -22.81 -12.36
N ALA A 118 -0.45 -23.34 -13.25
CA ALA A 118 -1.89 -23.16 -13.18
C ALA A 118 -2.64 -24.46 -13.47
N GLU A 119 -3.34 -24.99 -12.46
CA GLU A 119 -4.10 -26.23 -12.54
C GLU A 119 -5.60 -25.98 -12.27
N PRO A 120 -6.51 -26.41 -13.15
CA PRO A 120 -7.95 -26.37 -12.87
C PRO A 120 -8.38 -27.56 -12.03
N ASP A 121 -9.40 -27.38 -11.20
CA ASP A 121 -10.08 -28.49 -10.53
C ASP A 121 -11.18 -29.09 -11.44
N GLU A 122 -11.91 -30.07 -10.91
CA GLU A 122 -13.03 -30.76 -11.61
C GLU A 122 -14.16 -29.77 -11.99
N ASN A 123 -14.30 -28.67 -11.25
CA ASN A 123 -15.29 -27.61 -11.51
C ASN A 123 -14.76 -26.54 -12.46
N GLY A 124 -13.49 -26.65 -12.87
CA GLY A 124 -12.79 -25.68 -13.71
C GLY A 124 -12.39 -24.40 -12.98
N LEU A 125 -12.23 -24.45 -11.63
CA LEU A 125 -11.68 -23.38 -10.83
C LEU A 125 -10.15 -23.52 -10.76
N TRP A 126 -9.46 -22.40 -10.94
CA TRP A 126 -8.02 -22.40 -11.05
C TRP A 126 -7.31 -22.32 -9.70
N GLN A 127 -6.28 -23.12 -9.55
CA GLN A 127 -5.20 -22.95 -8.59
C GLN A 127 -4.02 -22.37 -9.35
N VAL A 128 -3.43 -21.27 -8.86
CA VAL A 128 -2.31 -20.60 -9.55
C VAL A 128 -1.16 -20.42 -8.58
N THR A 129 0.02 -20.91 -8.94
CA THR A 129 1.26 -20.70 -8.20
C THR A 129 2.14 -19.72 -8.98
N LEU A 130 2.65 -18.70 -8.32
CA LEU A 130 3.49 -17.66 -8.90
C LEU A 130 4.80 -17.54 -8.13
N THR A 131 5.93 -17.51 -8.84
CA THR A 131 7.26 -17.30 -8.25
C THR A 131 7.89 -16.04 -8.81
N CYS A 132 8.27 -15.09 -7.96
CA CYS A 132 8.93 -13.87 -8.42
C CYS A 132 10.39 -14.11 -8.78
N THR A 133 10.91 -13.31 -9.72
CA THR A 133 12.30 -13.36 -10.16
C THR A 133 13.27 -12.89 -9.05
N PRO A 134 14.54 -13.30 -9.08
CA PRO A 134 15.57 -12.71 -8.23
C PRO A 134 15.72 -11.19 -8.40
N SER A 135 15.49 -10.66 -9.61
CA SER A 135 15.58 -9.22 -9.90
C SER A 135 14.38 -8.42 -9.35
N ALA A 136 13.24 -9.07 -9.12
CA ALA A 136 12.08 -8.43 -8.50
C ALA A 136 12.15 -8.41 -6.97
N ARG A 137 13.07 -9.17 -6.35
CA ARG A 137 13.17 -9.29 -4.88
C ARG A 137 13.26 -7.94 -4.17
N GLU A 138 14.07 -7.03 -4.68
CA GLU A 138 14.27 -5.72 -4.07
C GLU A 138 13.01 -4.85 -4.03
N TYR A 139 11.99 -5.18 -4.85
CA TYR A 139 10.70 -4.49 -4.91
C TYR A 139 9.56 -5.24 -4.20
N VAL A 140 9.83 -6.45 -3.73
CA VAL A 140 8.85 -7.31 -3.07
C VAL A 140 9.23 -7.54 -1.61
N PHE A 141 10.55 -7.61 -1.32
CA PHE A 141 11.07 -7.88 0.02
C PHE A 141 11.93 -6.72 0.51
N ASN A 142 11.96 -6.53 1.84
CA ASN A 142 12.73 -5.45 2.51
C ASN A 142 12.43 -4.06 1.91
N ILE A 143 11.17 -3.83 1.62
CA ILE A 143 10.68 -2.62 0.93
C ILE A 143 10.64 -1.38 1.82
N ASP A 144 10.92 -1.50 3.11
CA ASP A 144 10.89 -0.39 4.07
C ASP A 144 11.85 0.73 3.65
N ASN A 145 13.04 0.36 3.13
CA ASN A 145 14.05 1.33 2.70
C ASN A 145 13.68 2.11 1.42
N ILE A 146 12.77 1.57 0.60
CA ILE A 146 12.36 2.20 -0.68
C ILE A 146 10.96 2.82 -0.58
N GLY A 147 10.30 2.66 0.57
CA GLY A 147 8.94 3.10 0.82
C GLY A 147 7.90 2.27 0.08
N TYR A 148 6.73 2.13 0.69
CA TYR A 148 5.62 1.36 0.14
C TYR A 148 4.27 1.93 0.55
N LEU A 149 3.22 1.57 -0.20
CA LEU A 149 1.84 1.75 0.19
C LEU A 149 1.33 0.48 0.88
N ARG A 150 0.62 0.67 1.99
CA ARG A 150 -0.11 -0.40 2.67
C ARG A 150 -1.60 -0.13 2.60
N TYR A 151 -2.35 -1.11 2.13
CA TYR A 151 -3.81 -1.04 1.99
C TYR A 151 -4.44 -2.42 2.06
N ARG A 152 -5.73 -2.50 2.42
CA ARG A 152 -6.46 -3.77 2.49
C ARG A 152 -6.69 -4.33 1.09
N LEU A 153 -6.50 -5.63 0.93
CA LEU A 153 -6.72 -6.32 -0.35
C LEU A 153 -8.16 -6.12 -0.86
N LYS A 154 -9.16 -6.13 0.03
CA LYS A 154 -10.57 -5.90 -0.32
C LYS A 154 -10.80 -4.61 -1.10
N ASN A 155 -10.07 -3.54 -0.78
CA ASN A 155 -10.24 -2.25 -1.45
C ASN A 155 -9.99 -2.36 -2.96
N VAL A 156 -8.97 -3.10 -3.36
CA VAL A 156 -8.58 -3.20 -4.77
C VAL A 156 -9.33 -4.30 -5.52
N ILE A 157 -9.61 -5.44 -4.87
CA ILE A 157 -10.37 -6.51 -5.55
C ILE A 157 -11.83 -6.13 -5.80
N SER A 158 -12.41 -5.23 -4.98
CA SER A 158 -13.77 -4.73 -5.15
C SER A 158 -13.94 -3.77 -6.34
N LEU A 159 -12.83 -3.17 -6.82
CA LEU A 159 -12.86 -2.21 -7.91
C LEU A 159 -13.14 -2.89 -9.26
N THR A 160 -13.90 -2.21 -10.10
CA THR A 160 -14.24 -2.66 -11.45
C THR A 160 -13.64 -1.77 -12.55
N SER A 161 -13.13 -0.60 -12.16
CA SER A 161 -12.51 0.37 -13.05
C SER A 161 -11.01 0.48 -12.80
N ARG A 162 -10.20 0.38 -13.87
CA ARG A 162 -8.77 0.65 -13.80
C ARG A 162 -8.49 2.11 -13.39
N TYR A 163 -9.34 3.05 -13.82
CA TYR A 163 -9.21 4.45 -13.40
C TYR A 163 -9.37 4.61 -11.88
N SER A 164 -10.34 3.90 -11.30
CA SER A 164 -10.55 3.89 -9.84
C SER A 164 -9.37 3.28 -9.11
N TYR A 165 -8.78 2.21 -9.63
CA TYR A 165 -7.60 1.57 -9.06
C TYR A 165 -6.39 2.54 -9.04
N VAL A 166 -6.09 3.17 -10.17
CA VAL A 166 -4.98 4.13 -10.27
C VAL A 166 -5.21 5.33 -9.36
N LEU A 167 -6.43 5.88 -9.37
CA LEU A 167 -6.78 7.01 -8.50
C LEU A 167 -6.70 6.64 -7.03
N PHE A 168 -7.12 5.42 -6.64
CA PHE A 168 -7.01 4.92 -5.28
C PHE A 168 -5.57 4.93 -4.78
N LEU A 169 -4.64 4.36 -5.54
CA LEU A 169 -3.21 4.35 -5.17
C LEU A 169 -2.64 5.78 -5.09
N TYR A 170 -3.02 6.65 -6.04
CA TYR A 170 -2.59 8.05 -6.04
C TYR A 170 -3.09 8.82 -4.81
N LEU A 171 -4.34 8.62 -4.41
CA LEU A 171 -4.91 9.25 -3.22
C LEU A 171 -4.24 8.73 -1.94
N LEU A 172 -3.96 7.43 -1.87
CA LEU A 172 -3.24 6.84 -0.75
C LEU A 172 -1.83 7.39 -0.61
N ASP A 173 -1.09 7.49 -1.72
CA ASP A 173 0.29 8.00 -1.71
C ASP A 173 0.37 9.47 -1.27
N ASN A 174 -0.67 10.24 -1.56
CA ASN A 174 -0.74 11.67 -1.23
C ASN A 174 -1.56 11.99 0.03
N ARG A 175 -2.13 10.98 0.73
CA ARG A 175 -3.04 11.20 1.89
C ARG A 175 -2.42 12.03 3.01
N PHE A 176 -1.09 11.96 3.20
CA PHE A 176 -0.36 12.71 4.22
C PHE A 176 -0.46 14.23 4.04
N ARG A 177 -0.73 14.70 2.79
CA ARG A 177 -0.90 16.12 2.47
C ARG A 177 -2.26 16.66 2.90
N LYS A 178 -3.23 15.82 3.20
CA LYS A 178 -4.65 16.12 3.46
C LYS A 178 -5.32 16.82 2.28
N THR A 179 -4.80 17.96 1.84
CA THR A 179 -5.30 18.74 0.68
C THR A 179 -4.12 19.11 -0.22
N TRP A 180 -4.27 18.86 -1.53
CA TRP A 180 -3.25 19.22 -2.51
C TRP A 180 -3.86 19.45 -3.90
N ARG A 181 -3.09 20.04 -4.79
CA ARG A 181 -3.49 20.31 -6.18
C ARG A 181 -2.61 19.52 -7.13
N ILE A 182 -3.22 19.07 -8.23
CA ILE A 182 -2.55 18.45 -9.36
C ILE A 182 -2.96 19.17 -10.65
N PRO A 183 -2.03 19.49 -11.57
CA PRO A 183 -2.35 19.98 -12.90
C PRO A 183 -3.28 19.01 -13.63
N LEU A 184 -4.30 19.53 -14.31
CA LEU A 184 -5.28 18.71 -15.02
C LEU A 184 -4.64 17.80 -16.08
N SER A 185 -3.58 18.29 -16.74
CA SER A 185 -2.81 17.50 -17.72
C SER A 185 -2.12 16.28 -17.07
N GLU A 186 -1.53 16.47 -15.90
CA GLU A 186 -0.86 15.40 -15.15
C GLU A 186 -1.87 14.36 -14.63
N LEU A 187 -3.01 14.83 -14.10
CA LEU A 187 -4.07 13.92 -13.65
C LEU A 187 -4.62 13.06 -14.79
N LYS A 188 -4.80 13.66 -15.98
CA LYS A 188 -5.23 12.92 -17.18
C LYS A 188 -4.18 11.92 -17.63
N ALA A 189 -2.91 12.29 -17.61
CA ALA A 189 -1.79 11.40 -17.97
C ALA A 189 -1.72 10.23 -16.98
N LEU A 190 -1.77 10.50 -15.68
CA LEU A 190 -1.79 9.50 -14.62
C LEU A 190 -2.91 8.46 -14.83
N LEU A 191 -4.11 8.92 -15.16
CA LEU A 191 -5.25 8.03 -15.39
C LEU A 191 -5.28 7.43 -16.81
N GLY A 192 -4.31 7.74 -17.68
CA GLY A 192 -4.28 7.28 -19.07
C GLY A 192 -5.39 7.90 -19.95
N CYS A 193 -5.90 9.08 -19.56
CA CYS A 193 -6.99 9.78 -20.26
C CYS A 193 -6.46 10.83 -21.24
N THR A 194 -5.61 10.41 -22.20
CA THR A 194 -4.96 11.29 -23.17
C THR A 194 -5.73 11.46 -24.49
N ALA A 195 -6.75 10.61 -24.74
CA ALA A 195 -7.55 10.67 -25.95
C ALA A 195 -8.41 11.94 -26.03
N ASP A 196 -8.77 12.35 -27.25
CA ASP A 196 -9.58 13.55 -27.53
C ASP A 196 -10.94 13.56 -26.79
N ALA A 197 -11.50 12.39 -26.50
CA ALA A 197 -12.72 12.25 -25.71
C ALA A 197 -12.62 12.92 -24.34
N TYR A 198 -11.43 13.02 -23.76
CA TYR A 198 -11.16 13.61 -22.45
C TYR A 198 -10.61 15.03 -22.52
N LYS A 199 -10.51 15.64 -23.72
CA LYS A 199 -9.93 16.97 -23.91
C LYS A 199 -10.61 18.03 -23.03
N GLN A 200 -11.94 18.04 -23.01
CA GLN A 200 -12.72 18.97 -22.20
C GLN A 200 -12.85 18.45 -20.77
N TYR A 201 -12.65 19.33 -19.77
CA TYR A 201 -12.76 18.97 -18.36
C TYR A 201 -14.10 18.33 -18.01
N TYR A 202 -15.22 18.87 -18.51
CA TYR A 202 -16.55 18.34 -18.16
C TYR A 202 -16.73 16.88 -18.60
N ARG A 203 -16.20 16.51 -19.78
CA ARG A 203 -16.24 15.11 -20.27
C ARG A 203 -15.35 14.19 -19.42
N PHE A 204 -14.14 14.65 -19.10
CA PHE A 204 -13.25 13.91 -18.22
C PHE A 204 -13.86 13.72 -16.83
N ASN A 205 -14.46 14.77 -16.28
CA ASN A 205 -15.16 14.71 -15.00
C ASN A 205 -16.34 13.72 -15.02
N ASP A 206 -17.22 13.81 -16.03
CA ASP A 206 -18.42 12.96 -16.10
C ASP A 206 -18.11 11.49 -16.44
N LEU A 207 -17.15 11.25 -17.31
CA LEU A 207 -16.82 9.90 -17.77
C LEU A 207 -15.86 9.16 -16.83
N VAL A 208 -15.02 9.89 -16.08
CA VAL A 208 -13.95 9.31 -15.25
C VAL A 208 -14.09 9.72 -13.79
N LEU A 209 -13.87 11.00 -13.43
CA LEU A 209 -13.72 11.40 -12.03
C LEU A 209 -14.96 11.12 -11.17
N LYS A 210 -16.17 11.44 -11.66
CA LYS A 210 -17.41 11.15 -10.93
C LYS A 210 -17.64 9.65 -10.72
N LYS A 211 -17.26 8.83 -11.71
CA LYS A 211 -17.36 7.36 -11.59
C LYS A 211 -16.36 6.82 -10.60
N CYS A 212 -15.11 7.30 -10.65
CA CYS A 212 -14.09 6.96 -9.66
C CYS A 212 -14.51 7.38 -8.25
N TYR A 213 -15.00 8.62 -8.10
CA TYR A 213 -15.47 9.11 -6.81
C TYR A 213 -16.55 8.21 -6.22
N LYS A 214 -17.59 7.89 -7.02
CA LYS A 214 -18.65 6.99 -6.57
C LYS A 214 -18.12 5.62 -6.19
N GLU A 215 -17.32 5.00 -7.06
CA GLU A 215 -16.81 3.65 -6.83
C GLU A 215 -15.89 3.58 -5.60
N LEU A 216 -14.97 4.53 -5.44
CA LEU A 216 -14.05 4.56 -4.31
C LEU A 216 -14.79 4.81 -2.99
N THR A 217 -15.75 5.74 -2.98
CA THR A 217 -16.54 6.03 -1.78
C THR A 217 -17.41 4.85 -1.35
N GLU A 218 -17.96 4.07 -2.30
CA GLU A 218 -18.82 2.94 -2.01
C GLU A 218 -18.05 1.66 -1.64
N LYS A 219 -16.86 1.45 -2.20
CA LYS A 219 -16.18 0.15 -2.16
C LYS A 219 -14.86 0.13 -1.40
N THR A 220 -14.33 1.28 -1.00
CA THR A 220 -13.04 1.37 -0.30
C THR A 220 -13.16 2.12 1.02
N ASP A 221 -12.11 2.10 1.81
CA ASP A 221 -11.99 2.84 3.06
C ASP A 221 -11.53 4.29 2.89
N ILE A 222 -11.23 4.72 1.65
CA ILE A 222 -10.88 6.12 1.37
C ILE A 222 -12.15 6.97 1.28
N ARG A 223 -12.11 8.13 1.96
CA ARG A 223 -13.06 9.21 1.78
C ARG A 223 -12.33 10.44 1.31
N PHE A 224 -12.80 11.03 0.23
CA PHE A 224 -12.17 12.19 -0.36
C PHE A 224 -13.20 13.09 -1.04
N SER A 225 -12.82 14.32 -1.26
CA SER A 225 -13.54 15.25 -2.13
C SER A 225 -12.57 15.82 -3.16
N TYR A 226 -13.12 16.35 -4.25
CA TYR A 226 -12.31 17.03 -5.24
C TYR A 226 -13.04 18.23 -5.82
N GLN A 227 -12.30 19.26 -6.20
CA GLN A 227 -12.84 20.45 -6.83
C GLN A 227 -11.94 20.97 -7.96
N PRO A 228 -12.54 21.47 -9.06
CA PRO A 228 -11.79 22.05 -10.16
C PRO A 228 -11.31 23.45 -9.79
N ILE A 229 -10.04 23.72 -10.04
CA ILE A 229 -9.44 25.06 -9.89
C ILE A 229 -9.32 25.68 -11.29
N LYS A 230 -9.94 26.84 -11.46
CA LYS A 230 -9.93 27.56 -12.73
C LYS A 230 -8.83 28.60 -12.77
N ARG A 231 -8.16 28.70 -13.92
CA ARG A 231 -7.34 29.84 -14.30
C ARG A 231 -8.05 30.55 -15.45
N SER A 232 -8.52 31.77 -15.22
CA SER A 232 -9.43 32.48 -16.13
C SER A 232 -10.72 31.68 -16.37
N ARG A 233 -11.00 31.26 -17.62
CA ARG A 233 -12.22 30.54 -18.00
C ARG A 233 -12.04 29.02 -18.08
N THR A 234 -10.82 28.50 -17.90
CA THR A 234 -10.49 27.08 -18.08
C THR A 234 -10.07 26.44 -16.76
N VAL A 235 -10.42 25.18 -16.56
CA VAL A 235 -9.92 24.38 -15.44
C VAL A 235 -8.47 24.03 -15.72
N SER A 236 -7.57 24.43 -14.84
CA SER A 236 -6.12 24.18 -14.94
C SER A 236 -5.65 23.07 -13.99
N GLU A 237 -6.29 22.95 -12.83
CA GLU A 237 -5.90 22.02 -11.77
C GLU A 237 -7.12 21.36 -11.14
N VAL A 238 -6.90 20.27 -10.45
CA VAL A 238 -7.90 19.64 -9.56
C VAL A 238 -7.30 19.61 -8.16
N GLU A 239 -8.06 20.09 -7.19
CA GLU A 239 -7.72 20.03 -5.77
C GLU A 239 -8.40 18.81 -5.17
N PHE A 240 -7.63 17.96 -4.51
CA PHE A 240 -8.12 16.82 -3.75
C PHE A 240 -8.01 17.10 -2.26
N THR A 241 -9.01 16.68 -1.50
CA THR A 241 -8.98 16.61 -0.04
C THR A 241 -9.30 15.19 0.38
N VAL A 242 -8.39 14.53 1.09
CA VAL A 242 -8.58 13.17 1.60
C VAL A 242 -8.86 13.22 3.09
N GLU A 243 -9.99 12.65 3.48
CA GLU A 243 -10.31 12.35 4.86
C GLU A 243 -9.83 10.93 5.13
N THR A 244 -8.88 10.78 6.04
CA THR A 244 -8.45 9.45 6.47
C THR A 244 -9.53 8.92 7.41
N ILE A 245 -10.27 7.91 6.99
CA ILE A 245 -11.02 7.11 7.96
C ILE A 245 -9.96 6.37 8.76
N MET A 246 -9.87 6.68 10.04
CA MET A 246 -9.26 5.78 11.00
C MET A 246 -10.18 4.54 11.12
N ASP A 247 -10.14 3.67 10.11
CA ASP A 247 -10.46 2.29 10.38
C ASP A 247 -9.45 1.87 11.45
N GLU A 248 -9.92 1.27 12.52
CA GLU A 248 -9.10 0.73 13.59
C GLU A 248 -7.88 0.08 12.96
N LEU A 249 -6.71 0.67 13.18
CA LEU A 249 -5.46 0.01 12.85
C LEU A 249 -5.62 -1.39 13.43
N PRO A 250 -5.38 -2.47 12.67
CA PRO A 250 -5.45 -3.80 13.23
C PRO A 250 -4.59 -3.74 14.48
N LYS A 251 -5.17 -4.15 15.61
CA LYS A 251 -4.40 -4.31 16.84
C LYS A 251 -3.18 -5.11 16.43
N VAL A 252 -2.00 -4.67 16.84
CA VAL A 252 -0.72 -5.29 16.45
C VAL A 252 -0.72 -6.80 16.75
N ASP A 253 -1.64 -7.26 17.59
CA ASP A 253 -1.82 -8.63 18.03
C ASP A 253 -2.80 -9.48 17.18
N ASP A 254 -3.50 -8.90 16.19
CA ASP A 254 -4.33 -9.73 15.32
C ASP A 254 -3.44 -10.37 14.23
N PRO A 255 -3.19 -11.70 14.31
CA PRO A 255 -2.44 -12.39 13.27
C PRO A 255 -3.17 -12.18 11.94
N ILE A 256 -2.46 -11.72 10.92
CA ILE A 256 -3.02 -11.55 9.58
C ILE A 256 -3.50 -12.93 9.12
N PRO A 257 -4.83 -13.17 8.94
CA PRO A 257 -5.33 -14.46 8.53
C PRO A 257 -4.69 -14.89 7.20
N GLY A 258 -4.02 -16.03 7.20
CA GLY A 258 -3.26 -16.53 6.04
C GLY A 258 -1.78 -16.16 6.01
N GLN A 259 -1.29 -15.26 6.84
CA GLN A 259 0.11 -15.23 7.22
C GLN A 259 0.33 -16.41 8.16
N LEU A 260 1.10 -17.40 7.72
CA LEU A 260 1.52 -18.50 8.59
C LEU A 260 2.12 -17.87 9.85
N THR A 261 1.44 -18.04 10.98
CA THR A 261 1.97 -17.76 12.30
C THR A 261 3.12 -18.74 12.51
N PHE A 262 4.30 -18.36 12.02
CA PHE A 262 5.53 -18.97 12.45
C PHE A 262 6.09 -18.07 13.52
N MET A 263 5.78 -18.40 14.77
CA MET A 263 6.72 -18.21 15.86
C MET A 263 6.17 -18.87 17.12
N ASP A 264 6.89 -19.86 17.56
CA ASP A 264 6.90 -20.28 18.93
C ASP A 264 7.28 -19.06 19.80
N PRO A 265 6.56 -18.75 20.89
CA PRO A 265 6.87 -17.57 21.73
C PRO A 265 8.30 -17.52 22.27
N ASP A 266 9.05 -18.62 22.19
CA ASP A 266 10.41 -18.77 22.69
C ASP A 266 11.53 -18.61 21.64
N GLU A 267 11.21 -18.41 20.35
CA GLU A 267 12.18 -18.15 19.28
C GLU A 267 11.92 -16.77 18.63
N ILE A 268 12.41 -15.70 19.25
CA ILE A 268 12.40 -14.35 18.68
C ILE A 268 13.76 -14.11 18.01
N PRO A 269 13.86 -14.08 16.67
CA PRO A 269 15.07 -13.59 16.01
C PRO A 269 15.05 -12.08 15.87
N ASP A 270 16.22 -11.47 15.67
CA ASP A 270 16.56 -10.03 15.58
C ASP A 270 15.71 -9.13 14.63
N ASN A 271 14.58 -9.60 14.10
CA ASN A 271 13.71 -8.87 13.17
C ASN A 271 12.64 -7.98 13.82
N GLU A 272 12.48 -8.02 15.15
CA GLU A 272 11.59 -7.10 15.88
C GLU A 272 12.00 -5.63 15.70
N PHE A 273 13.31 -5.40 15.54
CA PHE A 273 13.85 -4.06 15.49
C PHE A 273 13.36 -3.25 14.28
N SER A 274 13.25 -3.87 13.11
CA SER A 274 12.80 -3.16 11.89
C SER A 274 11.30 -2.83 11.91
N SER A 275 10.46 -3.69 12.51
CA SER A 275 9.03 -3.41 12.66
C SER A 275 8.77 -2.29 13.66
N HIS A 276 9.54 -2.25 14.74
CA HIS A 276 9.46 -1.17 15.73
C HIS A 276 10.02 0.15 15.20
N LEU A 277 11.02 0.09 14.35
CA LEU A 277 11.59 1.27 13.69
C LEU A 277 10.56 1.98 12.82
N SER A 278 9.85 1.23 11.96
CA SER A 278 8.78 1.78 11.11
C SER A 278 7.63 2.33 11.95
N PHE A 279 7.19 1.59 12.97
CA PHE A 279 6.12 2.02 13.87
C PHE A 279 6.45 3.30 14.62
N LEU A 280 7.66 3.42 15.16
CA LEU A 280 8.08 4.61 15.89
C LEU A 280 8.40 5.80 14.96
N SER A 281 8.80 5.55 13.71
CA SER A 281 8.99 6.60 12.71
C SER A 281 7.69 7.34 12.41
N GLU A 282 6.56 6.64 12.37
CA GLU A 282 5.23 7.25 12.20
C GLU A 282 4.91 8.28 13.30
N ALA A 283 5.37 8.06 14.54
CA ALA A 283 5.18 9.02 15.63
C ALA A 283 5.89 10.36 15.39
N CYS A 284 6.91 10.35 14.53
CA CYS A 284 7.67 11.52 14.10
C CYS A 284 7.32 11.95 12.67
N HIS A 285 6.19 11.48 12.12
CA HIS A 285 5.74 11.77 10.74
C HIS A 285 6.79 11.44 9.67
N ASP A 286 7.59 10.40 9.90
CA ASP A 286 8.67 9.93 9.03
C ASP A 286 9.69 11.03 8.66
N GLU A 287 9.85 12.03 9.53
CA GLU A 287 10.79 13.14 9.30
C GLU A 287 12.24 12.69 9.38
N PHE A 288 12.54 11.70 10.23
CA PHE A 288 13.91 11.26 10.51
C PHE A 288 14.26 10.00 9.71
N SER A 289 15.50 9.91 9.26
CA SER A 289 16.01 8.73 8.55
C SER A 289 16.01 7.49 9.43
N ALA A 290 16.04 6.29 8.83
CA ALA A 290 16.10 5.02 9.55
C ALA A 290 17.28 4.96 10.55
N TYR A 291 18.45 5.50 10.17
CA TYR A 291 19.62 5.57 11.04
C TYR A 291 19.37 6.48 12.26
N GLU A 292 18.77 7.66 12.04
CA GLU A 292 18.44 8.59 13.10
C GLU A 292 17.37 8.03 14.05
N MET A 293 16.38 7.32 13.52
CA MET A 293 15.36 6.63 14.33
C MET A 293 15.94 5.48 15.11
N GLN A 294 16.94 4.77 14.58
CA GLN A 294 17.66 3.74 15.33
C GLN A 294 18.34 4.31 16.57
N GLU A 295 19.02 5.45 16.46
CA GLU A 295 19.63 6.13 17.62
C GLU A 295 18.57 6.52 18.67
N ILE A 296 17.37 6.93 18.24
CA ILE A 296 16.27 7.24 19.15
C ILE A 296 15.78 5.98 19.85
N ILE A 297 15.61 4.88 19.13
CA ILE A 297 15.15 3.59 19.69
C ILE A 297 16.14 3.07 20.74
N GLU A 298 17.43 3.16 20.47
CA GLU A 298 18.46 2.76 21.44
C GLU A 298 18.35 3.53 22.77
N ILE A 299 17.97 4.81 22.73
CA ILE A 299 17.71 5.59 23.93
C ILE A 299 16.40 5.13 24.60
N LEU A 300 15.33 4.97 23.84
CA LEU A 300 14.01 4.58 24.37
C LEU A 300 14.00 3.20 25.05
N VAL A 301 14.81 2.27 24.54
CA VAL A 301 14.93 0.93 25.15
C VAL A 301 15.51 1.00 26.56
N THR A 302 16.34 2.00 26.86
CA THR A 302 16.93 2.22 28.19
C THR A 302 16.04 3.04 29.13
N MET A 303 14.91 3.55 28.67
CA MET A 303 13.94 4.32 29.47
C MET A 303 12.84 3.42 30.03
N GLN A 304 12.33 3.78 31.19
CA GLN A 304 11.17 3.12 31.80
C GLN A 304 9.88 3.81 31.34
N PHE A 305 8.91 2.99 30.93
CA PHE A 305 7.59 3.45 30.53
C PHE A 305 6.52 2.80 31.42
N PRO A 306 5.42 3.52 31.73
CA PRO A 306 4.31 2.94 32.46
C PRO A 306 3.70 1.78 31.65
N GLU A 307 3.11 0.82 32.34
CA GLU A 307 2.35 -0.24 31.69
C GLU A 307 1.23 0.38 30.85
N HIS A 308 1.16 -0.03 29.60
CA HIS A 308 0.14 0.40 28.66
C HIS A 308 -0.66 -0.80 28.19
N GLU A 309 -1.97 -0.64 28.01
CA GLU A 309 -2.90 -1.70 27.60
C GLU A 309 -2.44 -2.43 26.31
N PHE A 310 -1.74 -1.73 25.44
CA PHE A 310 -1.22 -2.23 24.15
C PHE A 310 0.30 -2.48 24.16
N GLY A 311 0.92 -2.61 25.33
CA GLY A 311 2.33 -2.94 25.47
C GLY A 311 3.29 -1.74 25.47
N VAL A 312 4.55 -2.01 25.78
CA VAL A 312 5.61 -0.99 26.00
C VAL A 312 5.93 -0.19 24.71
N TRP A 313 5.82 -0.80 23.55
CA TRP A 313 6.10 -0.12 22.28
C TRP A 313 5.07 0.94 21.95
N PHE A 314 3.83 0.74 22.37
CA PHE A 314 2.76 1.73 22.24
C PHE A 314 2.97 2.92 23.18
N ALA A 315 3.43 2.66 24.39
CA ALA A 315 3.83 3.72 25.32
C ALA A 315 4.98 4.58 24.75
N ARG A 316 5.98 3.93 24.13
CA ARG A 316 7.09 4.62 23.42
C ARG A 316 6.61 5.45 22.25
N TYR A 317 5.66 4.94 21.46
CA TYR A 317 5.04 5.68 20.34
C TYR A 317 4.36 6.95 20.82
N HIS A 318 3.50 6.86 21.83
CA HIS A 318 2.82 8.04 22.39
C HIS A 318 3.80 9.05 22.98
N TYR A 319 4.82 8.58 23.66
CA TYR A 319 5.88 9.44 24.16
C TYR A 319 6.57 10.21 23.03
N LEU A 320 6.97 9.52 21.96
CA LEU A 320 7.61 10.15 20.80
C LEU A 320 6.69 11.14 20.12
N ALA A 321 5.43 10.80 19.90
CA ALA A 321 4.45 11.68 19.27
C ALA A 321 4.25 12.98 20.08
N GLU A 322 4.19 12.88 21.43
CA GLU A 322 4.11 14.05 22.30
C GLU A 322 5.36 14.93 22.19
N LYS A 323 6.55 14.34 22.26
CA LYS A 323 7.81 15.07 22.17
C LYS A 323 8.02 15.69 20.80
N TYR A 324 7.60 15.00 19.73
CA TYR A 324 7.65 15.53 18.38
C TYR A 324 6.69 16.70 18.16
N ALA A 325 5.49 16.65 18.74
CA ALA A 325 4.57 17.78 18.74
C ALA A 325 5.18 19.02 19.44
N ARG A 326 5.86 18.82 20.56
CA ARG A 326 6.59 19.90 21.26
C ARG A 326 7.75 20.45 20.42
N LEU A 327 8.50 19.60 19.70
CA LEU A 327 9.52 20.02 18.76
C LEU A 327 8.93 20.95 17.68
N GLY A 328 7.75 20.65 17.16
CA GLY A 328 7.05 21.48 16.18
C GLY A 328 6.72 22.87 16.74
N VAL A 329 6.23 22.96 17.97
CA VAL A 329 5.95 24.23 18.66
C VAL A 329 7.24 25.04 18.89
N GLU A 330 8.32 24.41 19.33
CA GLU A 330 9.60 25.07 19.55
C GLU A 330 10.21 25.58 18.22
N ALA A 331 10.12 24.78 17.15
CA ALA A 331 10.61 25.15 15.83
C ALA A 331 9.84 26.35 15.21
N SER A 332 8.59 26.56 15.60
CA SER A 332 7.81 27.75 15.20
C SER A 332 8.22 29.01 15.95
N ARG A 333 8.79 28.88 17.15
CA ARG A 333 9.20 30.01 18.01
C ARG A 333 10.64 30.44 17.77
N ARG A 334 11.51 29.50 17.38
CA ARG A 334 12.94 29.78 17.17
C ARG A 334 13.49 28.92 16.03
N LYS A 335 14.49 29.42 15.31
CA LYS A 335 15.15 28.67 14.24
C LYS A 335 15.98 27.53 14.83
N ILE A 336 15.56 26.28 14.57
CA ILE A 336 16.31 25.06 14.93
C ILE A 336 17.08 24.64 13.69
N SER A 337 18.41 24.68 13.73
CA SER A 337 19.28 24.36 12.58
C SER A 337 19.34 22.88 12.27
N ASN A 338 19.28 22.03 13.29
CA ASN A 338 19.22 20.56 13.14
C ASN A 338 18.14 20.00 14.06
N ARG A 339 17.00 19.63 13.46
CA ARG A 339 15.83 19.15 14.19
C ARG A 339 16.08 17.80 14.86
N PHE A 340 16.78 16.86 14.18
CA PHE A 340 17.14 15.57 14.76
C PHE A 340 18.01 15.71 16.01
N SER A 341 19.13 16.43 15.91
CA SER A 341 20.03 16.62 17.05
C SER A 341 19.34 17.30 18.23
N TYR A 342 18.40 18.20 17.96
CA TYR A 342 17.61 18.85 19.01
C TYR A 342 16.61 17.88 19.64
N PHE A 343 15.91 17.10 18.83
CA PHE A 343 14.95 16.09 19.28
C PHE A 343 15.62 15.00 20.12
N ARG A 344 16.74 14.46 19.63
CA ARG A 344 17.57 13.49 20.34
C ARG A 344 17.98 14.01 21.73
N LYS A 345 18.41 15.28 21.84
CA LYS A 345 18.79 15.89 23.13
C LYS A 345 17.61 15.97 24.12
N ILE A 346 16.38 16.21 23.62
CA ILE A 346 15.19 16.21 24.50
C ILE A 346 15.01 14.82 25.09
N ILE A 347 15.07 13.77 24.26
CA ILE A 347 14.86 12.39 24.69
C ILE A 347 15.99 11.93 25.62
N GLN A 348 17.25 12.28 25.31
CA GLN A 348 18.40 11.98 26.17
C GLN A 348 18.25 12.62 27.56
N LYS A 349 17.84 13.87 27.60
CA LYS A 349 17.60 14.57 28.87
C LYS A 349 16.50 13.89 29.70
N ASP A 350 15.39 13.54 29.07
CA ASP A 350 14.29 12.84 29.78
C ASP A 350 14.76 11.48 30.33
N ARG A 351 15.61 10.76 29.58
CA ARG A 351 16.23 9.51 30.05
C ARG A 351 17.13 9.76 31.25
N ASP A 352 17.99 10.78 31.19
CA ASP A 352 18.94 11.10 32.27
C ASP A 352 18.18 11.54 33.52
N ASP A 353 17.11 12.33 33.37
CA ASP A 353 16.22 12.73 34.46
C ASP A 353 15.50 11.51 35.11
N GLN A 354 15.13 10.48 34.32
CA GLN A 354 14.56 9.22 34.86
C GLN A 354 15.59 8.38 35.63
N ASN A 355 16.84 8.38 35.17
CA ASN A 355 17.89 7.55 35.76
C ASN A 355 18.62 8.25 36.92
N GLY A 356 18.26 9.50 37.25
CA GLY A 356 18.83 10.24 38.37
C GLY A 356 20.28 10.71 38.18
N VAL A 357 20.68 10.91 36.93
CA VAL A 357 22.01 11.39 36.50
C VAL A 357 21.97 12.87 36.17
#